data_df2ee547c9d7bd5214ce061f647181aa
#
_entry.id   df2ee547c9d7bd5214ce061f647181aa
#
_cell.length_a   1.000
_cell.length_b   1.000
_cell.length_c   1.000
_cell.angle_alpha   90.00
_cell.angle_beta   90.00
_cell.angle_gamma   90.00
#
_symmetry.space_group_name_H-M   'P 1'
#
loop_
_entity.id
_entity.type
_entity.pdbx_description
1 polymer ?
#
loop_
_entity_poly.entity_id
_entity_poly.type
_entity_poly.pdbx_seq_one_letter_code
_entity_poly.pdbx_strand_id
1 'polypeptide(L)'
;ISSGQGSRYDFSSLDSVIQGWVDKGYYPGASICVVKNDTVIFQKNYRDYTPDTKVYVASAGKWVAAAVIGAVVDRTDLGWDDPVEKWLPEFKDDAKGKILLRQLLSHTSGVRPYLPEPRVDNYNHLDSAVTEILPLDTIFTPGTRFEYGGLAMQIAGRMAEVAMGEEFETLFQELLAQPLEMKNSHFTPINTDGGHAPMLGGGL
;
A
#
# COMPACT_ATOMS: atom_id res chain seq x y z
N ILE A 1 -2.31 -30.60 8.98
CA ILE A 1 -3.50 -29.96 9.57
C ILE A 1 -4.72 -30.71 9.05
N SER A 2 -5.57 -31.15 9.98
CA SER A 2 -6.68 -32.10 9.90
C SER A 2 -7.63 -31.84 8.72
N SER A 3 -7.68 -32.77 7.80
CA SER A 3 -8.77 -33.02 6.86
C SER A 3 -9.95 -33.63 7.61
N GLY A 4 -10.90 -32.82 8.05
CA GLY A 4 -12.01 -33.43 8.79
C GLY A 4 -13.15 -32.51 9.16
N GLN A 5 -13.77 -31.86 8.17
CA GLN A 5 -15.19 -31.56 8.09
C GLN A 5 -15.46 -31.13 6.65
N GLY A 6 -16.34 -31.86 5.93
CA GLY A 6 -16.69 -31.53 4.55
C GLY A 6 -17.10 -30.07 4.46
N SER A 7 -16.34 -29.27 3.72
CA SER A 7 -16.62 -27.85 3.51
C SER A 7 -18.06 -27.70 3.01
N ARG A 8 -18.86 -26.86 3.68
CA ARG A 8 -20.21 -26.48 3.26
C ARG A 8 -20.20 -25.77 1.88
N TYR A 9 -19.01 -25.45 1.38
CA TYR A 9 -18.77 -24.71 0.16
C TYR A 9 -17.96 -25.56 -0.82
N ASP A 10 -18.41 -25.59 -2.08
CA ASP A 10 -17.66 -26.22 -3.17
C ASP A 10 -16.79 -25.17 -3.88
N PHE A 11 -15.48 -25.34 -3.82
CA PHE A 11 -14.48 -24.50 -4.47
C PHE A 11 -13.87 -25.14 -5.73
N SER A 12 -14.43 -26.25 -6.23
CA SER A 12 -13.89 -26.99 -7.37
C SER A 12 -13.79 -26.14 -8.64
N SER A 13 -14.78 -25.30 -8.91
CA SER A 13 -14.76 -24.38 -10.06
C SER A 13 -13.67 -23.33 -9.94
N LEU A 14 -13.51 -22.73 -8.75
CA LEU A 14 -12.46 -21.74 -8.46
C LEU A 14 -11.07 -22.38 -8.61
N ASP A 15 -10.89 -23.56 -8.03
CA ASP A 15 -9.66 -24.35 -8.10
C ASP A 15 -9.28 -24.63 -9.55
N SER A 16 -10.22 -25.16 -10.35
CA SER A 16 -10.01 -25.48 -11.75
C SER A 16 -9.63 -24.28 -12.61
N VAL A 17 -10.25 -23.13 -12.37
CA VAL A 17 -9.95 -21.88 -13.10
C VAL A 17 -8.53 -21.40 -12.81
N ILE A 18 -8.15 -21.34 -11.53
CA ILE A 18 -6.81 -20.87 -11.13
C ILE A 18 -5.75 -21.83 -11.64
N GLN A 19 -5.97 -23.16 -11.48
CA GLN A 19 -5.07 -24.18 -12.01
C GLN A 19 -4.88 -23.99 -13.53
N GLY A 20 -5.97 -23.78 -14.26
CA GLY A 20 -5.93 -23.58 -15.70
C GLY A 20 -5.16 -22.31 -16.13
N TRP A 21 -5.20 -21.24 -15.36
CA TRP A 21 -4.41 -20.02 -15.62
C TRP A 21 -2.93 -20.24 -15.37
N VAL A 22 -2.59 -20.95 -14.30
CA VAL A 22 -1.20 -21.30 -13.97
C VAL A 22 -0.63 -22.27 -15.00
N ASP A 23 -1.40 -23.27 -15.42
CA ASP A 23 -0.97 -24.26 -16.44
C ASP A 23 -0.74 -23.62 -17.81
N LYS A 24 -1.54 -22.61 -18.17
CA LYS A 24 -1.35 -21.80 -19.39
C LYS A 24 -0.20 -20.80 -19.30
N GLY A 25 0.44 -20.66 -18.13
CA GLY A 25 1.54 -19.71 -17.92
C GLY A 25 1.11 -18.25 -17.82
N TYR A 26 -0.18 -17.97 -17.56
CA TYR A 26 -0.63 -16.59 -17.32
C TYR A 26 -0.07 -16.02 -16.01
N TYR A 27 0.18 -16.89 -15.04
CA TYR A 27 0.82 -16.57 -13.77
C TYR A 27 1.92 -17.61 -13.46
N PRO A 28 3.04 -17.21 -12.87
CA PRO A 28 4.12 -18.13 -12.48
C PRO A 28 3.69 -19.10 -11.38
N GLY A 29 2.74 -18.70 -10.56
CA GLY A 29 2.12 -19.46 -9.47
C GLY A 29 1.01 -18.63 -8.86
N ALA A 30 0.31 -19.18 -7.88
CA ALA A 30 -0.72 -18.47 -7.15
C ALA A 30 -0.88 -19.02 -5.73
N SER A 31 -1.35 -18.18 -4.83
CA SER A 31 -1.84 -18.57 -3.51
C SER A 31 -3.23 -18.00 -3.31
N ILE A 32 -4.13 -18.79 -2.79
CA ILE A 32 -5.48 -18.36 -2.44
C ILE A 32 -5.81 -18.74 -1.00
N CYS A 33 -6.44 -17.82 -0.29
CA CYS A 33 -7.02 -18.06 1.03
C CYS A 33 -8.40 -17.42 1.06
N VAL A 34 -9.42 -18.21 1.40
CA VAL A 34 -10.79 -17.71 1.60
C VAL A 34 -11.15 -17.88 3.06
N VAL A 35 -11.50 -16.77 3.69
CA VAL A 35 -11.86 -16.71 5.10
C VAL A 35 -13.34 -16.31 5.22
N LYS A 36 -14.05 -16.97 6.11
CA LYS A 36 -15.44 -16.61 6.46
C LYS A 36 -15.67 -16.83 7.95
N ASN A 37 -16.20 -15.82 8.62
CA ASN A 37 -16.45 -15.85 10.07
C ASN A 37 -15.21 -16.36 10.84
N ASP A 38 -14.07 -15.71 10.62
CA ASP A 38 -12.78 -16.00 11.24
C ASP A 38 -12.24 -17.43 11.02
N THR A 39 -12.82 -18.14 10.04
CA THR A 39 -12.40 -19.49 9.70
C THR A 39 -11.91 -19.55 8.27
N VAL A 40 -10.71 -20.11 8.06
CA VAL A 40 -10.21 -20.43 6.71
C VAL A 40 -11.05 -21.59 6.17
N ILE A 41 -11.85 -21.32 5.15
CA ILE A 41 -12.73 -22.29 4.50
C ILE A 41 -12.17 -22.88 3.21
N PHE A 42 -11.15 -22.22 2.62
CA PHE A 42 -10.38 -22.74 1.50
C PHE A 42 -8.99 -22.12 1.51
N GLN A 43 -7.96 -22.93 1.31
CA GLN A 43 -6.57 -22.48 1.13
C GLN A 43 -5.86 -23.42 0.20
N LYS A 44 -5.22 -22.87 -0.84
CA LYS A 44 -4.41 -23.64 -1.80
C LYS A 44 -3.30 -22.79 -2.40
N ASN A 45 -2.17 -23.42 -2.63
CA ASN A 45 -1.05 -22.87 -3.38
C ASN A 45 -0.89 -23.65 -4.69
N TYR A 46 -0.48 -22.96 -5.75
CA TYR A 46 -0.38 -23.52 -7.10
C TYR A 46 1.05 -23.38 -7.60
N ARG A 47 1.54 -24.41 -8.29
CA ARG A 47 2.90 -24.54 -8.80
C ARG A 47 3.91 -24.40 -7.65
N ASP A 48 4.90 -23.52 -7.79
CA ASP A 48 6.02 -23.38 -6.85
C ASP A 48 5.72 -22.43 -5.67
N TYR A 49 4.51 -21.89 -5.61
CA TYR A 49 4.11 -21.03 -4.50
C TYR A 49 3.85 -21.86 -3.24
N THR A 50 4.31 -21.31 -2.12
CA THR A 50 4.11 -21.85 -0.77
C THR A 50 3.47 -20.77 0.11
N PRO A 51 3.04 -21.11 1.33
CA PRO A 51 2.58 -20.08 2.29
C PRO A 51 3.63 -19.00 2.59
N ASP A 52 4.92 -19.31 2.39
CA ASP A 52 6.05 -18.42 2.67
C ASP A 52 6.57 -17.69 1.43
N THR A 53 5.94 -17.90 0.27
CA THR A 53 6.35 -17.21 -0.97
C THR A 53 6.04 -15.71 -0.85
N LYS A 54 7.09 -14.89 -0.94
CA LYS A 54 6.97 -13.43 -0.92
C LYS A 54 6.84 -12.90 -2.33
N VAL A 55 5.86 -12.02 -2.53
CA VAL A 55 5.61 -11.34 -3.82
C VAL A 55 5.25 -9.88 -3.58
N TYR A 56 5.54 -9.03 -4.54
CA TYR A 56 4.99 -7.68 -4.52
C TYR A 56 3.49 -7.73 -4.76
N VAL A 57 2.73 -7.16 -3.85
CA VAL A 57 1.26 -7.09 -3.99
C VAL A 57 0.79 -5.85 -4.73
N ALA A 58 1.73 -5.02 -5.18
CA ALA A 58 1.49 -3.80 -5.94
C ALA A 58 0.41 -2.92 -5.25
N SER A 59 -0.55 -2.42 -6.02
CA SER A 59 -1.59 -1.53 -5.50
C SER A 59 -2.51 -2.14 -4.43
N ALA A 60 -2.47 -3.46 -4.24
CA ALA A 60 -3.14 -4.08 -3.09
C ALA A 60 -2.52 -3.65 -1.74
N GLY A 61 -1.28 -3.12 -1.71
CA GLY A 61 -0.68 -2.54 -0.52
C GLY A 61 -1.31 -1.22 -0.05
N LYS A 62 -2.05 -0.50 -0.92
CA LYS A 62 -2.60 0.82 -0.56
C LYS A 62 -3.56 0.80 0.62
N TRP A 63 -4.42 -0.21 0.72
CA TRP A 63 -5.34 -0.30 1.85
C TRP A 63 -4.61 -0.61 3.16
N VAL A 64 -3.51 -1.37 3.09
CA VAL A 64 -2.63 -1.63 4.24
C VAL A 64 -1.94 -0.33 4.67
N ALA A 65 -1.39 0.45 3.71
CA ALA A 65 -0.82 1.76 4.00
C ALA A 65 -1.84 2.71 4.62
N ALA A 66 -3.08 2.74 4.11
CA ALA A 66 -4.15 3.54 4.68
C ALA A 66 -4.53 3.10 6.11
N ALA A 67 -4.47 1.80 6.42
CA ALA A 67 -4.70 1.29 7.77
C ALA A 67 -3.60 1.76 8.75
N VAL A 68 -2.33 1.75 8.34
CA VAL A 68 -1.22 2.30 9.14
C VAL A 68 -1.42 3.78 9.40
N ILE A 69 -1.73 4.57 8.35
CA ILE A 69 -1.98 6.02 8.50
C ILE A 69 -3.19 6.28 9.42
N GLY A 70 -4.25 5.48 9.31
CA GLY A 70 -5.39 5.55 10.23
C GLY A 70 -4.99 5.29 11.68
N ALA A 71 -4.12 4.31 11.92
CA ALA A 71 -3.59 4.03 13.25
C ALA A 71 -2.70 5.15 13.79
N VAL A 72 -2.00 5.90 12.92
CA VAL A 72 -1.26 7.11 13.30
C VAL A 72 -2.22 8.23 13.68
N VAL A 73 -3.27 8.48 12.88
CA VAL A 73 -4.33 9.46 13.20
C VAL A 73 -4.96 9.19 14.56
N ASP A 74 -5.19 7.93 14.90
CA ASP A 74 -5.77 7.56 16.21
C ASP A 74 -4.82 7.80 17.41
N ARG A 75 -3.51 8.00 17.18
CA ARG A 75 -2.48 8.08 18.23
C ARG A 75 -1.78 9.41 18.31
N THR A 76 -1.99 10.31 17.34
CA THR A 76 -1.28 11.59 17.23
C THR A 76 -2.26 12.74 16.99
N ASP A 77 -1.73 13.96 16.85
CA ASP A 77 -2.50 15.14 16.47
C ASP A 77 -2.73 15.25 14.94
N LEU A 78 -2.34 14.22 14.17
CA LEU A 78 -2.60 14.15 12.74
C LEU A 78 -4.10 13.91 12.51
N GLY A 79 -4.76 14.82 11.80
CA GLY A 79 -6.20 14.73 11.50
C GLY A 79 -6.46 14.48 10.01
N TRP A 80 -7.61 13.84 9.70
CA TRP A 80 -8.05 13.62 8.32
C TRP A 80 -8.22 14.90 7.51
N ASP A 81 -8.55 16.00 8.18
CA ASP A 81 -8.73 17.33 7.60
C ASP A 81 -7.49 18.23 7.72
N ASP A 82 -6.38 17.69 8.14
CA ASP A 82 -5.13 18.44 8.19
C ASP A 82 -4.58 18.67 6.77
N PRO A 83 -4.20 19.92 6.47
CA PRO A 83 -3.53 20.25 5.23
C PRO A 83 -2.08 19.77 5.27
N VAL A 84 -1.55 19.40 4.10
CA VAL A 84 -0.17 18.93 3.93
C VAL A 84 0.84 19.87 4.57
N GLU A 85 0.71 21.18 4.36
CA GLU A 85 1.66 22.20 4.88
C GLU A 85 1.75 22.26 6.41
N LYS A 86 0.76 21.74 7.13
CA LYS A 86 0.79 21.66 8.60
C LYS A 86 1.87 20.70 9.09
N TRP A 87 2.10 19.63 8.33
CA TRP A 87 3.03 18.55 8.67
C TRP A 87 4.30 18.57 7.85
N LEU A 88 4.21 19.05 6.61
CA LEU A 88 5.30 19.13 5.63
C LEU A 88 5.48 20.61 5.22
N PRO A 89 6.27 21.39 6.00
CA PRO A 89 6.40 22.83 5.80
C PRO A 89 7.02 23.21 4.46
N GLU A 90 7.72 22.30 3.78
CA GLU A 90 8.22 22.48 2.42
C GLU A 90 7.13 22.72 1.39
N PHE A 91 5.88 22.34 1.66
CA PHE A 91 4.72 22.65 0.83
C PHE A 91 4.04 23.97 1.16
N LYS A 92 4.58 24.73 2.13
CA LYS A 92 4.09 26.07 2.41
C LYS A 92 4.25 26.93 1.15
N ASP A 93 3.23 27.68 0.80
CA ASP A 93 3.18 28.51 -0.42
C ASP A 93 3.07 27.71 -1.73
N ASP A 94 2.96 26.38 -1.68
CA ASP A 94 2.63 25.53 -2.81
C ASP A 94 1.13 25.17 -2.81
N ALA A 95 0.54 25.01 -4.01
CA ALA A 95 -0.88 24.65 -4.14
C ALA A 95 -1.20 23.30 -3.44
N LYS A 96 -0.23 22.38 -3.39
CA LYS A 96 -0.35 21.09 -2.71
C LYS A 96 -0.40 21.23 -1.18
N GLY A 97 0.12 22.33 -0.62
CA GLY A 97 0.11 22.57 0.83
C GLY A 97 -1.29 22.58 1.43
N LYS A 98 -2.31 22.97 0.65
CA LYS A 98 -3.71 23.03 1.10
C LYS A 98 -4.48 21.71 0.91
N ILE A 99 -3.88 20.70 0.31
CA ILE A 99 -4.49 19.38 0.15
C ILE A 99 -4.65 18.73 1.51
N LEU A 100 -5.80 18.13 1.76
CA LEU A 100 -6.10 17.47 3.03
C LEU A 100 -5.66 15.99 3.00
N LEU A 101 -5.26 15.43 4.14
CA LEU A 101 -4.87 14.04 4.27
C LEU A 101 -5.91 13.09 3.62
N ARG A 102 -7.20 13.28 3.91
CA ARG A 102 -8.28 12.47 3.32
C ARG A 102 -8.35 12.57 1.79
N GLN A 103 -7.97 13.70 1.20
CA GLN A 103 -7.96 13.87 -0.26
C GLN A 103 -6.79 13.13 -0.92
N LEU A 104 -5.65 12.99 -0.24
CA LEU A 104 -4.53 12.17 -0.67
C LEU A 104 -4.94 10.69 -0.76
N LEU A 105 -5.58 10.18 0.29
CA LEU A 105 -5.97 8.76 0.40
C LEU A 105 -7.19 8.40 -0.46
N SER A 106 -8.08 9.35 -0.73
CA SER A 106 -9.27 9.14 -1.58
C SER A 106 -9.01 9.37 -3.06
N HIS A 107 -7.76 9.64 -3.47
CA HIS A 107 -7.38 9.96 -4.85
C HIS A 107 -8.14 11.17 -5.43
N THR A 108 -8.43 12.16 -4.57
CA THR A 108 -9.09 13.40 -4.97
C THR A 108 -8.20 14.64 -4.79
N SER A 109 -6.90 14.42 -4.56
CA SER A 109 -5.94 15.46 -4.23
C SER A 109 -5.56 16.40 -5.39
N GLY A 110 -5.70 15.94 -6.63
CA GLY A 110 -5.15 16.64 -7.79
C GLY A 110 -3.64 16.46 -7.98
N VAL A 111 -2.95 15.75 -7.09
CA VAL A 111 -1.55 15.35 -7.30
C VAL A 111 -1.48 14.42 -8.51
N ARG A 112 -0.45 14.58 -9.36
CA ARG A 112 -0.22 13.69 -10.50
C ARG A 112 -0.17 12.23 -10.07
N PRO A 113 -0.72 11.30 -10.87
CA PRO A 113 -0.72 9.88 -10.52
C PRO A 113 0.68 9.27 -10.40
N TYR A 114 1.60 9.67 -11.30
CA TYR A 114 2.96 9.15 -11.42
C TYR A 114 3.95 10.27 -11.78
N LEU A 115 5.24 10.03 -11.57
CA LEU A 115 6.28 10.92 -12.08
C LEU A 115 6.22 10.98 -13.62
N PRO A 116 6.52 12.15 -14.21
CA PRO A 116 6.62 12.27 -15.67
C PRO A 116 7.84 11.49 -16.19
N GLU A 117 7.66 10.79 -17.30
CA GLU A 117 8.75 10.09 -17.97
C GLU A 117 9.96 11.00 -18.27
N PRO A 118 11.19 10.49 -18.24
CA PRO A 118 11.59 9.09 -18.02
C PRO A 118 11.76 8.71 -16.53
N ARG A 119 11.37 9.57 -15.58
CA ARG A 119 11.48 9.28 -14.16
C ARG A 119 10.51 8.17 -13.76
N VAL A 120 10.96 7.30 -12.87
CA VAL A 120 10.17 6.23 -12.28
C VAL A 120 10.01 6.46 -10.78
N ASP A 121 8.89 6.05 -10.23
CA ASP A 121 8.63 6.10 -8.80
C ASP A 121 9.54 5.07 -8.11
N ASN A 122 10.74 5.48 -7.75
CA ASN A 122 11.74 4.64 -7.11
C ASN A 122 12.49 5.44 -6.05
N TYR A 123 12.11 5.27 -4.79
CA TYR A 123 12.63 6.05 -3.66
C TYR A 123 13.12 5.11 -2.56
N ASN A 124 14.12 5.52 -1.82
CA ASN A 124 14.60 4.81 -0.63
C ASN A 124 13.92 5.33 0.66
N HIS A 125 13.41 6.55 0.64
CA HIS A 125 12.74 7.19 1.77
C HIS A 125 11.61 8.09 1.27
N LEU A 126 10.57 8.29 2.08
CA LEU A 126 9.42 9.11 1.69
C LEU A 126 9.75 10.61 1.58
N ASP A 127 10.76 11.11 2.28
CA ASP A 127 11.26 12.46 2.10
C ASP A 127 11.83 12.69 0.69
N SER A 128 12.55 11.70 0.14
CA SER A 128 13.01 11.72 -1.25
C SER A 128 11.84 11.73 -2.23
N ALA A 129 10.81 10.94 -1.97
CA ALA A 129 9.58 10.95 -2.77
C ALA A 129 8.92 12.34 -2.77
N VAL A 130 8.78 12.95 -1.60
CA VAL A 130 8.22 14.29 -1.44
C VAL A 130 9.04 15.34 -2.20
N THR A 131 10.38 15.25 -2.15
CA THR A 131 11.28 16.13 -2.90
C THR A 131 11.05 16.05 -4.41
N GLU A 132 10.80 14.86 -4.95
CA GLU A 132 10.50 14.65 -6.37
C GLU A 132 9.09 15.14 -6.76
N ILE A 133 8.13 15.08 -5.83
CA ILE A 133 6.74 15.49 -6.04
C ILE A 133 6.56 17.01 -5.93
N LEU A 134 7.33 17.66 -5.07
CA LEU A 134 7.21 19.08 -4.77
C LEU A 134 7.21 19.99 -6.02
N PRO A 135 8.12 19.81 -7.01
CA PRO A 135 8.16 20.66 -8.20
C PRO A 135 7.04 20.38 -9.23
N LEU A 136 6.19 19.38 -9.01
CA LEU A 136 5.13 19.00 -9.94
C LEU A 136 3.86 19.82 -9.69
N ASP A 137 3.22 20.29 -10.75
CA ASP A 137 1.92 20.96 -10.66
C ASP A 137 0.80 19.97 -10.31
N THR A 138 -0.24 20.46 -9.65
CA THR A 138 -1.51 19.75 -9.55
C THR A 138 -2.22 19.73 -10.90
N ILE A 139 -2.96 18.67 -11.19
CA ILE A 139 -3.67 18.49 -12.47
C ILE A 139 -5.14 18.90 -12.42
N PHE A 140 -5.67 19.15 -11.23
CA PHE A 140 -7.00 19.71 -10.98
C PHE A 140 -7.11 20.22 -9.53
N THR A 141 -8.17 20.99 -9.26
CA THR A 141 -8.46 21.51 -7.93
C THR A 141 -8.78 20.37 -6.96
N PRO A 142 -8.12 20.29 -5.79
CA PRO A 142 -8.37 19.24 -4.81
C PRO A 142 -9.84 19.12 -4.42
N GLY A 143 -10.33 17.89 -4.34
CA GLY A 143 -11.71 17.55 -3.99
C GLY A 143 -12.72 17.60 -5.15
N THR A 144 -12.32 18.00 -6.36
CA THR A 144 -13.27 18.18 -7.47
C THR A 144 -13.35 16.98 -8.41
N ARG A 145 -12.35 16.10 -8.42
CA ARG A 145 -12.26 14.96 -9.32
C ARG A 145 -11.48 13.81 -8.69
N PHE A 146 -11.77 12.60 -9.11
CA PHE A 146 -11.01 11.40 -8.80
C PHE A 146 -9.92 11.16 -9.86
N GLU A 147 -8.68 10.91 -9.42
CA GLU A 147 -7.58 10.48 -10.28
C GLU A 147 -6.69 9.51 -9.52
N TYR A 148 -6.76 8.24 -9.89
CA TYR A 148 -6.01 7.18 -9.23
C TYR A 148 -4.50 7.27 -9.49
N GLY A 149 -3.68 7.15 -8.44
CA GLY A 149 -2.22 7.20 -8.58
C GLY A 149 -1.48 6.82 -7.31
N GLY A 150 -0.15 6.84 -7.38
CA GLY A 150 0.75 6.49 -6.27
C GLY A 150 1.30 7.70 -5.52
N LEU A 151 1.58 8.83 -6.20
CA LEU A 151 2.33 9.93 -5.60
C LEU A 151 1.63 10.57 -4.40
N ALA A 152 0.30 10.69 -4.43
CA ALA A 152 -0.47 11.21 -3.29
C ALA A 152 -0.30 10.34 -2.02
N MET A 153 -0.16 9.03 -2.19
CA MET A 153 0.08 8.11 -1.07
C MET A 153 1.44 8.34 -0.41
N GLN A 154 2.47 8.72 -1.18
CA GLN A 154 3.80 9.03 -0.65
C GLN A 154 3.75 10.26 0.26
N ILE A 155 3.03 11.31 -0.14
CA ILE A 155 2.82 12.50 0.69
C ILE A 155 2.08 12.11 1.99
N ALA A 156 1.01 11.33 1.90
CA ALA A 156 0.25 10.89 3.07
C ALA A 156 1.10 10.05 4.03
N GLY A 157 1.93 9.16 3.50
CA GLY A 157 2.88 8.38 4.31
C GLY A 157 3.90 9.27 5.00
N ARG A 158 4.46 10.26 4.30
CA ARG A 158 5.42 11.19 4.91
C ARG A 158 4.78 12.04 6.02
N MET A 159 3.52 12.46 5.88
CA MET A 159 2.79 13.11 6.97
C MET A 159 2.70 12.20 8.21
N ALA A 160 2.44 10.90 8.01
CA ALA A 160 2.40 9.93 9.10
C ALA A 160 3.78 9.73 9.76
N GLU A 161 4.87 9.65 8.98
CA GLU A 161 6.24 9.58 9.52
C GLU A 161 6.56 10.79 10.39
N VAL A 162 6.24 12.00 9.91
CA VAL A 162 6.50 13.23 10.67
C VAL A 162 5.66 13.27 11.95
N ALA A 163 4.40 12.82 11.91
CA ALA A 163 3.52 12.82 13.07
C ALA A 163 3.98 11.87 14.18
N MET A 164 4.55 10.71 13.80
CA MET A 164 5.06 9.71 14.76
C MET A 164 6.55 9.86 15.07
N GLY A 165 7.32 10.50 14.18
CA GLY A 165 8.78 10.60 14.30
C GLY A 165 9.54 9.33 13.90
N GLU A 166 8.90 8.42 13.15
CA GLU A 166 9.44 7.12 12.77
C GLU A 166 9.27 6.87 11.27
N GLU A 167 10.11 6.03 10.68
CA GLU A 167 9.99 5.60 9.28
C GLU A 167 8.75 4.71 9.05
N PHE A 168 8.18 4.75 7.86
CA PHE A 168 6.91 4.08 7.55
C PHE A 168 6.97 2.56 7.75
N GLU A 169 8.09 1.91 7.45
CA GLU A 169 8.25 0.48 7.72
C GLU A 169 8.16 0.17 9.23
N THR A 170 8.78 0.99 10.08
CA THR A 170 8.66 0.85 11.54
C THR A 170 7.20 1.00 11.96
N LEU A 171 6.51 2.04 11.47
CA LEU A 171 5.08 2.24 11.75
C LEU A 171 4.23 1.04 11.32
N PHE A 172 4.48 0.51 10.11
CA PHE A 172 3.78 -0.68 9.63
C PHE A 172 4.01 -1.88 10.55
N GLN A 173 5.27 -2.14 10.91
CA GLN A 173 5.61 -3.27 11.79
C GLN A 173 4.95 -3.14 13.16
N GLU A 174 5.08 -1.98 13.81
CA GLU A 174 4.60 -1.79 15.18
C GLU A 174 3.07 -1.68 15.27
N LEU A 175 2.44 -0.96 14.33
CA LEU A 175 1.02 -0.64 14.40
C LEU A 175 0.12 -1.70 13.78
N LEU A 176 0.65 -2.50 12.85
CA LEU A 176 -0.18 -3.45 12.08
C LEU A 176 0.43 -4.85 12.00
N ALA A 177 1.67 -4.99 11.51
CA ALA A 177 2.21 -6.29 11.16
C ALA A 177 2.44 -7.17 12.40
N GLN A 178 3.07 -6.67 13.45
CA GLN A 178 3.30 -7.42 14.69
C GLN A 178 2.00 -7.77 15.42
N PRO A 179 1.05 -6.82 15.64
CA PRO A 179 -0.23 -7.15 16.26
C PRO A 179 -1.06 -8.19 15.50
N LEU A 180 -0.95 -8.23 14.17
CA LEU A 180 -1.66 -9.16 13.29
C LEU A 180 -0.82 -10.39 12.91
N GLU A 181 0.38 -10.55 13.47
CA GLU A 181 1.32 -11.65 13.19
C GLU A 181 1.68 -11.79 11.69
N MET A 182 1.75 -10.68 10.94
CA MET A 182 2.10 -10.64 9.51
C MET A 182 3.62 -10.76 9.32
N LYS A 183 4.21 -11.89 9.69
CA LYS A 183 5.67 -12.10 9.82
C LYS A 183 6.46 -11.95 8.50
N ASN A 184 5.79 -12.08 7.35
CA ASN A 184 6.41 -12.08 6.03
C ASN A 184 6.06 -10.84 5.19
N SER A 185 5.40 -9.83 5.78
CA SER A 185 4.97 -8.61 5.11
C SER A 185 5.85 -7.43 5.48
N HIS A 186 6.28 -6.66 4.48
CA HIS A 186 7.19 -5.51 4.64
C HIS A 186 6.90 -4.46 3.57
N PHE A 187 7.08 -3.19 3.91
CA PHE A 187 7.14 -2.08 2.94
C PHE A 187 8.58 -1.82 2.45
N THR A 188 9.42 -2.83 2.44
CA THR A 188 10.82 -2.78 2.00
C THR A 188 11.03 -3.66 0.77
N PRO A 189 12.10 -3.46 0.00
CA PRO A 189 12.42 -4.29 -1.15
C PRO A 189 12.56 -5.77 -0.78
N ILE A 190 12.08 -6.65 -1.64
CA ILE A 190 12.28 -8.10 -1.50
C ILE A 190 13.75 -8.48 -1.72
N ASN A 191 14.45 -7.74 -2.59
CA ASN A 191 15.85 -7.95 -2.93
C ASN A 191 16.69 -6.73 -2.53
N THR A 192 17.86 -6.98 -1.95
CA THR A 192 18.75 -5.95 -1.40
C THR A 192 19.64 -5.26 -2.44
N ASP A 193 19.52 -5.59 -3.70
CA ASP A 193 20.40 -5.16 -4.80
C ASP A 193 19.96 -3.86 -5.49
N GLY A 194 19.31 -2.97 -4.77
CA GLY A 194 19.03 -1.65 -5.28
C GLY A 194 17.69 -1.04 -4.92
N GLY A 195 17.43 -0.98 -3.65
CA GLY A 195 16.57 0.02 -3.06
C GLY A 195 15.34 0.44 -3.84
N HIS A 196 14.27 -0.33 -3.75
CA HIS A 196 12.95 0.23 -3.98
C HIS A 196 12.41 0.66 -2.63
N ALA A 197 12.12 1.92 -2.51
CA ALA A 197 11.53 2.52 -1.33
C ALA A 197 10.13 1.95 -1.04
N PRO A 198 9.64 2.18 0.16
CA PRO A 198 8.25 1.93 0.48
C PRO A 198 7.37 2.73 -0.48
N MET A 199 7.10 2.18 -1.63
CA MET A 199 6.11 2.71 -2.55
C MET A 199 4.74 2.42 -1.96
N LEU A 200 4.24 3.29 -1.08
CA LEU A 200 2.92 3.12 -0.46
C LEU A 200 1.81 2.95 -1.49
N GLY A 201 2.10 3.36 -2.71
CA GLY A 201 1.29 3.13 -3.89
C GLY A 201 1.43 1.74 -4.53
N GLY A 202 2.27 0.82 -4.01
CA GLY A 202 2.45 -0.47 -4.65
C GLY A 202 3.62 -1.33 -4.17
N GLY A 203 4.21 -1.04 -3.03
CA GLY A 203 5.44 -1.66 -2.55
C GLY A 203 5.34 -2.55 -1.31
N LEU A 204 4.18 -3.15 -1.03
CA LEU A 204 4.05 -4.12 0.05
C LEU A 204 4.47 -5.52 -0.43
#